data_04e7249dacbe3875045f2575161786e5
#
_entry.id   04e7249dacbe3875045f2575161786e5
#
_cell.length_a   1.000
_cell.length_b   1.000
_cell.length_c   1.000
_cell.angle_alpha   90.00
_cell.angle_beta   90.00
_cell.angle_gamma   90.00
#
_symmetry.space_group_name_H-M   'P 1'
#
loop_
_entity.id
_entity.type
_entity.pdbx_description
1 polymer ?
#
loop_
_entity_poly.entity_id
_entity_poly.type
_entity_poly.pdbx_seq_one_letter_code
_entity_poly.pdbx_strand_id
1 'polypeptide(L)'
;MIVELGTGDGRILEKLAKSDNNHTHSSTFIGIELDRTQYEDSKRRISLNNVKLLNGSFEDIIPIFPNDYLDLVIAVLPDPDFIDKAKQYKWELFYKAVYSKLKNNSSFQLVTEITDDLFQPVSDEVYTRWVEWLSTTFQSIGFLLVTKHDGAPLDYSSRCIDQFRGDPERIRMVTLHFKKGEKIGAELTS
;
A
#
# COMPACT_ATOMS: atom_id res chain seq x y z
N MET A 1 9.83 1.02 -11.37
CA MET A 1 10.24 0.79 -9.96
C MET A 1 9.01 0.61 -9.10
N ILE A 2 8.99 -0.44 -8.30
CA ILE A 2 7.87 -0.84 -7.45
C ILE A 2 8.33 -0.73 -5.99
N VAL A 3 7.51 -0.13 -5.13
CA VAL A 3 7.85 0.05 -3.70
C VAL A 3 6.77 -0.58 -2.83
N GLU A 4 7.15 -1.41 -1.86
CA GLU A 4 6.28 -1.91 -0.80
C GLU A 4 6.59 -1.19 0.52
N LEU A 5 5.55 -0.64 1.13
CA LEU A 5 5.60 0.08 2.40
C LEU A 5 5.29 -0.89 3.55
N GLY A 6 6.22 -1.05 4.49
CA GLY A 6 6.10 -2.02 5.56
C GLY A 6 6.19 -3.45 5.04
N THR A 7 7.35 -3.80 4.44
CA THR A 7 7.53 -5.12 3.77
C THR A 7 7.36 -6.32 4.71
N GLY A 8 7.47 -6.12 6.02
CA GLY A 8 7.34 -7.18 7.00
C GLY A 8 8.35 -8.31 6.75
N ASP A 9 7.87 -9.54 6.65
CA ASP A 9 8.72 -10.73 6.40
C ASP A 9 9.14 -10.91 4.93
N GLY A 10 8.77 -10.00 4.04
CA GLY A 10 9.18 -9.95 2.65
C GLY A 10 8.50 -10.91 1.69
N ARG A 11 7.50 -11.68 2.12
CA ARG A 11 6.86 -12.72 1.27
C ARG A 11 6.16 -12.14 0.05
N ILE A 12 5.47 -11.01 0.23
CA ILE A 12 4.71 -10.38 -0.85
C ILE A 12 5.69 -9.80 -1.87
N LEU A 13 6.67 -9.04 -1.42
CA LEU A 13 7.69 -8.45 -2.28
C LEU A 13 8.46 -9.51 -3.08
N GLU A 14 8.89 -10.58 -2.40
CA GLU A 14 9.60 -11.70 -3.04
C GLU A 14 8.75 -12.35 -4.14
N LYS A 15 7.47 -12.59 -3.85
CA LYS A 15 6.54 -13.19 -4.80
C LYS A 15 6.35 -12.31 -6.03
N LEU A 16 6.09 -11.02 -5.83
CA LEU A 16 5.93 -10.05 -6.92
C LEU A 16 7.19 -9.97 -7.79
N ALA A 17 8.36 -9.91 -7.15
CA ALA A 17 9.63 -9.84 -7.86
C ALA A 17 9.94 -11.12 -8.66
N LYS A 18 9.57 -12.31 -8.13
CA LYS A 18 9.69 -13.59 -8.86
C LYS A 18 8.76 -13.65 -10.07
N SER A 19 7.55 -13.14 -9.94
CA SER A 19 6.58 -13.13 -11.05
C SER A 19 7.02 -12.22 -12.18
N ASP A 20 7.66 -11.09 -11.87
CA ASP A 20 8.15 -10.11 -12.85
C ASP A 20 9.40 -10.60 -13.62
N ASN A 21 10.24 -11.45 -13.01
CA ASN A 21 11.43 -12.00 -13.65
C ASN A 21 11.15 -12.85 -14.91
N ASN A 22 9.89 -13.18 -15.18
CA ASN A 22 9.46 -13.88 -16.38
C ASN A 22 9.20 -12.92 -17.57
N HIS A 23 9.35 -11.61 -17.37
CA HIS A 23 9.16 -10.59 -18.41
C HIS A 23 10.49 -10.06 -18.94
N THR A 24 10.51 -9.62 -20.20
CA THR A 24 11.70 -9.13 -20.90
C THR A 24 12.31 -7.85 -20.32
N HIS A 25 11.57 -7.14 -19.46
CA HIS A 25 12.04 -5.98 -18.72
C HIS A 25 11.76 -6.18 -17.23
N SER A 26 12.80 -6.52 -16.48
CA SER A 26 12.71 -6.73 -15.05
C SER A 26 12.54 -5.39 -14.31
N SER A 27 11.46 -5.28 -13.51
CA SER A 27 11.26 -4.14 -12.60
C SER A 27 12.25 -4.20 -11.44
N THR A 28 12.61 -3.05 -10.89
CA THR A 28 13.29 -2.98 -9.59
C THR A 28 12.24 -2.89 -8.49
N PHE A 29 12.36 -3.75 -7.51
CA PHE A 29 11.50 -3.80 -6.32
C PHE A 29 12.23 -3.24 -5.11
N ILE A 30 11.56 -2.42 -4.32
CA ILE A 30 12.10 -1.85 -3.08
C ILE A 30 11.13 -2.19 -1.95
N GLY A 31 11.62 -2.85 -0.92
CA GLY A 31 10.91 -3.05 0.33
C GLY A 31 11.43 -2.09 1.41
N ILE A 32 10.53 -1.41 2.09
CA ILE A 32 10.86 -0.52 3.21
C ILE A 32 10.30 -1.14 4.48
N GLU A 33 11.15 -1.36 5.50
CA GLU A 33 10.75 -1.97 6.76
C GLU A 33 11.39 -1.23 7.93
N LEU A 34 10.54 -0.80 8.87
CA LEU A 34 10.97 -0.07 10.06
C LEU A 34 11.54 -1.02 11.12
N ASP A 35 10.87 -2.14 11.36
CA ASP A 35 11.30 -3.13 12.36
C ASP A 35 12.58 -3.83 11.90
N ARG A 36 13.65 -3.68 12.69
CA ARG A 36 14.97 -4.23 12.37
C ARG A 36 14.94 -5.75 12.25
N THR A 37 14.16 -6.43 13.07
CA THR A 37 14.10 -7.90 13.08
C THR A 37 13.43 -8.39 11.81
N GLN A 38 12.30 -7.80 11.43
CA GLN A 38 11.60 -8.12 10.19
C GLN A 38 12.44 -7.79 8.95
N TYR A 39 13.13 -6.67 8.95
CA TYR A 39 14.08 -6.32 7.89
C TYR A 39 15.17 -7.40 7.72
N GLU A 40 15.81 -7.85 8.81
CA GLU A 40 16.85 -8.88 8.72
C GLU A 40 16.27 -10.25 8.30
N ASP A 41 15.03 -10.56 8.68
CA ASP A 41 14.33 -11.76 8.22
C ASP A 41 14.05 -11.71 6.72
N SER A 42 13.55 -10.60 6.23
CA SER A 42 13.33 -10.34 4.80
C SER A 42 14.64 -10.45 4.02
N LYS A 43 15.72 -9.87 4.54
CA LYS A 43 17.05 -9.90 3.92
C LYS A 43 17.62 -11.33 3.83
N ARG A 44 17.34 -12.17 4.82
CA ARG A 44 17.73 -13.59 4.77
C ARG A 44 16.90 -14.41 3.79
N ARG A 45 15.62 -14.03 3.63
CA ARG A 45 14.69 -14.70 2.72
C ARG A 45 14.93 -14.37 1.26
N ILE A 46 15.08 -13.07 0.96
CA ILE A 46 15.08 -12.57 -0.42
C ILE A 46 16.52 -12.50 -0.92
N SER A 47 16.82 -13.32 -1.95
CA SER A 47 18.12 -13.34 -2.63
C SER A 47 18.00 -12.96 -4.12
N LEU A 48 17.04 -12.10 -4.45
CA LEU A 48 16.76 -11.67 -5.82
C LEU A 48 17.53 -10.40 -6.17
N ASN A 49 18.22 -10.37 -7.32
CA ASN A 49 19.05 -9.24 -7.74
C ASN A 49 18.25 -7.98 -8.06
N ASN A 50 16.96 -8.12 -8.38
CA ASN A 50 16.05 -7.02 -8.69
C ASN A 50 15.31 -6.50 -7.44
N VAL A 51 15.64 -6.99 -6.24
CA VAL A 51 15.05 -6.55 -4.96
C VAL A 51 16.08 -5.81 -4.12
N LYS A 52 15.68 -4.67 -3.58
CA LYS A 52 16.44 -3.89 -2.58
C LYS A 52 15.60 -3.72 -1.33
N LEU A 53 16.20 -3.93 -0.17
CA LEU A 53 15.56 -3.72 1.11
C LEU A 53 16.18 -2.52 1.82
N LEU A 54 15.34 -1.67 2.38
CA LEU A 54 15.74 -0.47 3.14
C LEU A 54 15.16 -0.59 4.55
N ASN A 55 16.03 -0.43 5.56
CA ASN A 55 15.58 -0.37 6.95
C ASN A 55 15.38 1.08 7.36
N GLY A 56 14.16 1.46 7.68
CA GLY A 56 13.78 2.81 8.10
C GLY A 56 12.29 3.07 7.94
N SER A 57 11.86 4.26 8.36
CA SER A 57 10.50 4.71 8.18
C SER A 57 10.23 5.01 6.70
N PHE A 58 9.10 4.52 6.17
CA PHE A 58 8.68 4.90 4.83
C PHE A 58 8.28 6.38 4.75
N GLU A 59 7.92 7.04 5.86
CA GLU A 59 7.67 8.48 5.91
C GLU A 59 8.93 9.29 5.60
N ASP A 60 10.09 8.80 6.00
CA ASP A 60 11.39 9.44 5.73
C ASP A 60 11.92 9.06 4.34
N ILE A 61 11.67 7.83 3.89
CA ILE A 61 12.27 7.28 2.67
C ILE A 61 11.48 7.70 1.43
N ILE A 62 10.13 7.68 1.46
CA ILE A 62 9.32 8.04 0.28
C ILE A 62 9.60 9.47 -0.22
N PRO A 63 9.74 10.50 0.64
CA PRO A 63 10.05 11.85 0.18
C PRO A 63 11.38 11.98 -0.61
N ILE A 64 12.33 11.09 -0.38
CA ILE A 64 13.65 11.12 -1.04
C ILE A 64 13.56 10.73 -2.52
N PHE A 65 12.57 9.94 -2.93
CA PHE A 65 12.40 9.60 -4.33
C PHE A 65 12.11 10.85 -5.17
N PRO A 66 12.56 10.88 -6.44
CA PRO A 66 12.13 11.95 -7.36
C PRO A 66 10.61 11.94 -7.56
N ASN A 67 10.03 13.08 -7.90
CA ASN A 67 8.64 13.13 -8.34
C ASN A 67 8.47 12.39 -9.68
N ASP A 68 7.29 11.84 -9.90
CA ASP A 68 6.94 11.12 -11.14
C ASP A 68 7.94 9.99 -11.49
N TYR A 69 8.36 9.22 -10.48
CA TYR A 69 9.41 8.20 -10.61
C TYR A 69 8.93 6.77 -10.40
N LEU A 70 7.96 6.55 -9.53
CA LEU A 70 7.49 5.23 -9.14
C LEU A 70 6.38 4.73 -10.08
N ASP A 71 6.43 3.45 -10.44
CA ASP A 71 5.42 2.79 -11.29
C ASP A 71 4.30 2.16 -10.47
N LEU A 72 4.62 1.74 -9.24
CA LEU A 72 3.66 1.14 -8.31
C LEU A 72 4.13 1.36 -6.87
N VAL A 73 3.22 1.76 -6.01
CA VAL A 73 3.41 1.71 -4.56
C VAL A 73 2.36 0.76 -3.97
N ILE A 74 2.79 -0.10 -3.07
CA ILE A 74 1.95 -1.10 -2.39
C ILE A 74 2.05 -0.85 -0.89
N ALA A 75 0.91 -0.74 -0.22
CA ALA A 75 0.81 -0.75 1.24
C ALA A 75 -0.09 -1.92 1.64
N VAL A 76 0.44 -2.83 2.44
CA VAL A 76 -0.30 -4.00 2.91
C VAL A 76 -0.35 -3.99 4.42
N LEU A 77 -1.55 -3.82 4.95
CA LEU A 77 -1.82 -3.73 6.38
C LEU A 77 -0.86 -2.72 7.06
N PRO A 78 -0.82 -1.46 6.56
CA PRO A 78 -0.02 -0.42 7.19
C PRO A 78 -0.45 -0.26 8.66
N ASP A 79 0.44 0.27 9.49
CA ASP A 79 0.07 0.59 10.86
C ASP A 79 -1.24 1.40 10.89
N PRO A 80 -2.20 1.07 11.76
CA PRO A 80 -3.50 1.75 11.86
C PRO A 80 -3.41 3.27 11.90
N ASP A 81 -2.33 3.83 12.42
CA ASP A 81 -2.08 5.28 12.44
C ASP A 81 -2.03 5.91 11.04
N PHE A 82 -1.81 5.11 9.99
CA PHE A 82 -1.80 5.57 8.59
C PHE A 82 -3.14 5.42 7.85
N ILE A 83 -4.18 4.96 8.54
CA ILE A 83 -5.53 4.83 7.99
C ILE A 83 -6.63 5.20 9.01
N ASP A 84 -6.25 5.60 10.23
CA ASP A 84 -7.19 6.01 11.27
C ASP A 84 -7.84 7.35 10.90
N LYS A 85 -9.17 7.38 10.93
CA LYS A 85 -9.97 8.57 10.65
C LYS A 85 -9.66 9.74 11.58
N ALA A 86 -9.39 9.48 12.86
CA ALA A 86 -9.05 10.49 13.83
C ALA A 86 -7.68 11.14 13.58
N LYS A 87 -6.79 10.43 12.86
CA LYS A 87 -5.43 10.86 12.52
C LYS A 87 -5.28 11.26 11.06
N GLN A 88 -6.37 11.36 10.29
CA GLN A 88 -6.35 11.65 8.86
C GLN A 88 -5.46 12.83 8.50
N TYR A 89 -5.50 13.92 9.27
CA TYR A 89 -4.72 15.13 9.03
C TYR A 89 -3.18 14.90 9.03
N LYS A 90 -2.71 13.82 9.69
CA LYS A 90 -1.28 13.45 9.71
C LYS A 90 -0.93 12.58 8.50
N TRP A 91 -1.61 11.44 8.33
CA TRP A 91 -1.26 10.47 7.31
C TRP A 91 -1.64 10.92 5.88
N GLU A 92 -2.60 11.82 5.74
CA GLU A 92 -2.93 12.39 4.43
C GLU A 92 -1.74 13.12 3.79
N LEU A 93 -0.89 13.78 4.59
CA LEU A 93 0.33 14.42 4.11
C LEU A 93 1.32 13.39 3.54
N PHE A 94 1.44 12.25 4.20
CA PHE A 94 2.26 11.16 3.70
C PHE A 94 1.75 10.61 2.36
N TYR A 95 0.46 10.33 2.24
CA TYR A 95 -0.09 9.84 0.96
C TYR A 95 -0.08 10.89 -0.14
N LYS A 96 -0.10 12.17 0.16
CA LYS A 96 0.20 13.25 -0.80
C LYS A 96 1.65 13.16 -1.31
N ALA A 97 2.60 12.82 -0.44
CA ALA A 97 3.97 12.54 -0.86
C ALA A 97 4.03 11.31 -1.77
N VAL A 98 3.39 10.18 -1.39
CA VAL A 98 3.28 8.99 -2.26
C VAL A 98 2.72 9.37 -3.63
N TYR A 99 1.61 10.11 -3.67
CA TYR A 99 0.99 10.58 -4.91
C TYR A 99 1.98 11.37 -5.80
N SER A 100 2.77 12.26 -5.20
CA SER A 100 3.74 13.06 -5.94
C SER A 100 4.85 12.22 -6.58
N LYS A 101 5.22 11.08 -5.95
CA LYS A 101 6.30 10.20 -6.42
C LYS A 101 5.86 9.22 -7.51
N LEU A 102 4.58 8.92 -7.60
CA LEU A 102 4.04 8.10 -8.67
C LEU A 102 4.11 8.83 -10.01
N LYS A 103 4.42 8.10 -11.08
CA LYS A 103 4.27 8.58 -12.45
C LYS A 103 2.79 8.79 -12.79
N ASN A 104 2.50 9.58 -13.80
CA ASN A 104 1.13 9.67 -14.33
C ASN A 104 0.64 8.29 -14.76
N ASN A 105 -0.63 7.99 -14.48
CA ASN A 105 -1.25 6.67 -14.71
C ASN A 105 -0.64 5.49 -13.95
N SER A 106 0.34 5.72 -13.09
CA SER A 106 0.88 4.69 -12.21
C SER A 106 -0.04 4.38 -11.04
N SER A 107 0.19 3.23 -10.41
CA SER A 107 -0.78 2.66 -9.48
C SER A 107 -0.34 2.80 -8.01
N PHE A 108 -1.32 2.94 -7.14
CA PHE A 108 -1.20 2.72 -5.70
C PHE A 108 -2.17 1.62 -5.28
N GLN A 109 -1.68 0.60 -4.60
CA GLN A 109 -2.48 -0.47 -4.03
C GLN A 109 -2.44 -0.39 -2.52
N LEU A 110 -3.62 -0.34 -1.91
CA LEU A 110 -3.79 -0.39 -0.46
C LEU A 110 -4.58 -1.65 -0.10
N VAL A 111 -4.00 -2.51 0.72
CA VAL A 111 -4.70 -3.57 1.43
C VAL A 111 -4.76 -3.17 2.89
N THR A 112 -5.96 -3.05 3.44
CA THR A 112 -6.14 -2.60 4.82
C THR A 112 -7.35 -3.28 5.45
N GLU A 113 -7.56 -3.05 6.74
CA GLU A 113 -8.61 -3.69 7.52
C GLU A 113 -9.34 -2.69 8.42
N ILE A 114 -10.53 -3.11 8.84
CA ILE A 114 -11.27 -2.49 9.94
C ILE A 114 -11.59 -3.55 10.99
N THR A 115 -11.43 -3.16 12.25
CA THR A 115 -11.85 -3.92 13.43
C THR A 115 -12.75 -3.05 14.29
N ASP A 116 -13.57 -3.67 15.11
CA ASP A 116 -14.26 -3.01 16.21
C ASP A 116 -13.32 -2.92 17.43
N ASP A 117 -13.41 -1.81 18.21
CA ASP A 117 -12.56 -1.58 19.39
C ASP A 117 -12.71 -2.67 20.47
N LEU A 118 -13.86 -3.33 20.51
CA LEU A 118 -14.15 -4.43 21.43
C LEU A 118 -14.01 -5.81 20.77
N PHE A 119 -13.45 -5.86 19.56
CA PHE A 119 -13.31 -7.08 18.75
C PHE A 119 -14.66 -7.80 18.51
N GLN A 120 -15.75 -7.04 18.42
CA GLN A 120 -17.04 -7.56 18.00
C GLN A 120 -17.08 -7.69 16.47
N PRO A 121 -18.01 -8.51 15.92
CA PRO A 121 -18.20 -8.60 14.47
C PRO A 121 -18.49 -7.23 13.84
N VAL A 122 -17.80 -6.93 12.75
CA VAL A 122 -17.98 -5.69 11.99
C VAL A 122 -19.17 -5.84 11.05
N SER A 123 -20.22 -5.06 11.26
CA SER A 123 -21.41 -5.10 10.41
C SER A 123 -21.12 -4.61 8.97
N ASP A 124 -21.94 -5.06 8.02
CA ASP A 124 -21.82 -4.63 6.61
C ASP A 124 -21.98 -3.11 6.46
N GLU A 125 -22.83 -2.50 7.26
CA GLU A 125 -23.05 -1.05 7.21
C GLU A 125 -21.81 -0.28 7.69
N VAL A 126 -21.17 -0.72 8.78
CA VAL A 126 -19.95 -0.10 9.32
C VAL A 126 -18.81 -0.25 8.33
N TYR A 127 -18.63 -1.47 7.79
CA TYR A 127 -17.63 -1.75 6.78
C TYR A 127 -17.81 -0.90 5.52
N THR A 128 -19.02 -0.85 4.97
CA THR A 128 -19.31 -0.09 3.75
C THR A 128 -19.01 1.40 3.94
N ARG A 129 -19.49 2.00 5.04
CA ARG A 129 -19.23 3.42 5.35
C ARG A 129 -17.75 3.72 5.51
N TRP A 130 -17.01 2.80 6.15
CA TRP A 130 -15.56 2.96 6.30
C TRP A 130 -14.83 2.91 4.96
N VAL A 131 -15.16 1.95 4.10
CA VAL A 131 -14.55 1.82 2.76
C VAL A 131 -14.88 3.03 1.89
N GLU A 132 -16.11 3.54 1.94
CA GLU A 132 -16.53 4.75 1.23
C GLU A 132 -15.75 5.98 1.70
N TRP A 133 -15.65 6.17 3.02
CA TRP A 133 -14.85 7.26 3.59
C TRP A 133 -13.39 7.16 3.14
N LEU A 134 -12.77 6.00 3.27
CA LEU A 134 -11.37 5.78 2.90
C LEU A 134 -11.16 6.09 1.41
N SER A 135 -12.00 5.53 0.55
CA SER A 135 -11.95 5.76 -0.91
C SER A 135 -12.08 7.25 -1.25
N THR A 136 -13.04 7.96 -0.65
CA THR A 136 -13.25 9.39 -0.85
C THR A 136 -12.07 10.22 -0.37
N THR A 137 -11.45 9.81 0.75
CA THR A 137 -10.26 10.49 1.26
C THR A 137 -9.09 10.38 0.29
N PHE A 138 -8.82 9.18 -0.25
CA PHE A 138 -7.77 9.02 -1.27
C PHE A 138 -8.10 9.78 -2.57
N GLN A 139 -9.37 9.83 -2.97
CA GLN A 139 -9.78 10.64 -4.12
C GLN A 139 -9.55 12.14 -3.88
N SER A 140 -9.73 12.63 -2.67
CA SER A 140 -9.45 14.04 -2.33
C SER A 140 -7.95 14.40 -2.42
N ILE A 141 -7.06 13.40 -2.28
CA ILE A 141 -5.62 13.57 -2.51
C ILE A 141 -5.29 13.68 -4.01
N GLY A 142 -6.18 13.18 -4.87
CA GLY A 142 -6.01 13.17 -6.33
C GLY A 142 -5.96 11.76 -6.95
N PHE A 143 -6.01 10.71 -6.13
CA PHE A 143 -6.07 9.35 -6.64
C PHE A 143 -7.42 9.06 -7.31
N LEU A 144 -7.41 8.21 -8.34
CA LEU A 144 -8.60 7.69 -8.99
C LEU A 144 -8.79 6.25 -8.56
N LEU A 145 -9.90 5.93 -7.90
CA LEU A 145 -10.24 4.56 -7.56
C LEU A 145 -10.57 3.77 -8.83
N VAL A 146 -9.83 2.69 -9.09
CA VAL A 146 -10.01 1.84 -10.27
C VAL A 146 -10.82 0.59 -9.92
N THR A 147 -10.41 -0.11 -8.86
CA THR A 147 -11.12 -1.30 -8.38
C THR A 147 -11.12 -1.37 -6.86
N LYS A 148 -12.15 -2.02 -6.35
CA LYS A 148 -12.31 -2.35 -4.94
C LYS A 148 -12.67 -3.83 -4.84
N HIS A 149 -12.00 -4.56 -3.94
CA HIS A 149 -12.26 -5.96 -3.65
C HIS A 149 -12.32 -6.19 -2.15
N ASP A 150 -13.27 -6.98 -1.69
CA ASP A 150 -13.31 -7.42 -0.29
C ASP A 150 -12.18 -8.42 -0.03
N GLY A 151 -11.52 -8.26 1.11
CA GLY A 151 -10.36 -9.08 1.47
C GLY A 151 -9.04 -8.63 0.84
N ALA A 152 -7.98 -9.34 1.21
CA ALA A 152 -6.66 -9.23 0.58
C ALA A 152 -6.60 -10.12 -0.67
N PRO A 153 -5.76 -9.79 -1.69
CA PRO A 153 -5.56 -10.63 -2.86
C PRO A 153 -5.23 -12.08 -2.45
N LEU A 154 -5.86 -13.06 -3.10
CA LEU A 154 -5.73 -14.48 -2.72
C LEU A 154 -4.29 -14.99 -2.76
N ASP A 155 -3.51 -14.38 -3.60
CA ASP A 155 -2.10 -14.70 -3.80
C ASP A 155 -1.15 -13.95 -2.85
N TYR A 156 -1.64 -13.01 -2.05
CA TYR A 156 -0.85 -12.38 -0.99
C TYR A 156 -0.89 -13.24 0.29
N SER A 157 0.27 -13.51 0.86
CA SER A 157 0.44 -14.22 2.12
C SER A 157 1.48 -13.51 2.95
N SER A 158 1.11 -13.17 4.16
CA SER A 158 1.98 -12.72 5.24
C SER A 158 1.38 -13.22 6.55
N ARG A 159 2.16 -13.15 7.63
CA ARG A 159 1.66 -13.59 8.94
C ARG A 159 0.35 -12.86 9.33
N CYS A 160 0.28 -11.56 9.09
CA CYS A 160 -0.90 -10.76 9.43
C CYS A 160 -2.08 -11.07 8.51
N ILE A 161 -1.87 -11.15 7.19
CA ILE A 161 -2.94 -11.51 6.24
C ILE A 161 -3.54 -12.88 6.57
N ASP A 162 -2.68 -13.87 6.83
CA ASP A 162 -3.14 -15.24 7.10
C ASP A 162 -3.92 -15.31 8.41
N GLN A 163 -3.49 -14.56 9.44
CA GLN A 163 -4.22 -14.41 10.70
C GLN A 163 -5.58 -13.73 10.48
N PHE A 164 -5.65 -12.65 9.73
CA PHE A 164 -6.87 -11.87 9.52
C PHE A 164 -7.88 -12.61 8.65
N ARG A 165 -7.42 -13.40 7.68
CA ARG A 165 -8.28 -14.30 6.91
C ARG A 165 -8.94 -15.37 7.77
N GLY A 166 -8.31 -15.74 8.90
CA GLY A 166 -8.87 -16.71 9.87
C GLY A 166 -10.04 -16.17 10.69
N ASP A 167 -10.29 -14.86 10.65
CA ASP A 167 -11.34 -14.20 11.45
C ASP A 167 -12.06 -13.10 10.67
N PRO A 168 -12.73 -13.44 9.56
CA PRO A 168 -13.30 -12.46 8.63
C PRO A 168 -14.53 -11.72 9.18
N GLU A 169 -15.11 -12.18 10.29
CA GLU A 169 -16.24 -11.50 10.93
C GLU A 169 -15.80 -10.29 11.76
N ARG A 170 -14.67 -10.42 12.48
CA ARG A 170 -14.13 -9.39 13.37
C ARG A 170 -13.08 -8.53 12.71
N ILE A 171 -12.40 -9.03 11.67
CA ILE A 171 -11.35 -8.33 10.94
C ILE A 171 -11.71 -8.33 9.47
N ARG A 172 -12.29 -7.23 9.00
CA ARG A 172 -12.73 -7.12 7.60
C ARG A 172 -11.71 -6.35 6.78
N MET A 173 -11.10 -7.03 5.83
CA MET A 173 -10.11 -6.44 4.92
C MET A 173 -10.75 -5.92 3.64
N VAL A 174 -10.11 -4.92 3.04
CA VAL A 174 -10.40 -4.41 1.70
C VAL A 174 -9.10 -4.21 0.92
N THR A 175 -9.15 -4.47 -0.37
CA THR A 175 -8.12 -4.08 -1.33
C THR A 175 -8.65 -2.96 -2.22
N LEU A 176 -7.96 -1.82 -2.21
CA LEU A 176 -8.26 -0.66 -3.04
C LEU A 176 -7.12 -0.46 -4.04
N HIS A 177 -7.46 -0.42 -5.31
CA HIS A 177 -6.52 -0.07 -6.38
C HIS A 177 -6.82 1.32 -6.88
N PHE A 178 -5.82 2.17 -6.79
CA PHE A 178 -5.87 3.54 -7.26
C PHE A 178 -4.90 3.75 -8.41
N LYS A 179 -5.18 4.76 -9.24
CA LYS A 179 -4.23 5.35 -10.18
C LYS A 179 -3.98 6.81 -9.82
N LYS A 180 -2.77 7.28 -10.10
CA LYS A 180 -2.52 8.70 -10.14
C LYS A 180 -3.27 9.29 -11.32
N GLY A 181 -4.18 10.25 -11.05
CA GLY A 181 -4.88 11.00 -12.09
C GLY A 181 -3.90 11.77 -12.98
N GLU A 182 -4.26 11.99 -14.23
CA GLU A 182 -3.52 12.93 -15.08
C GLU A 182 -3.67 14.33 -14.48
N LYS A 183 -2.58 15.09 -14.41
CA LYS A 183 -2.70 16.52 -14.20
C LYS A 183 -3.44 17.07 -15.42
N ILE A 184 -4.70 17.44 -15.23
CA ILE A 184 -5.40 18.28 -16.22
C ILE A 184 -4.52 19.51 -16.33
N GLY A 185 -3.82 19.64 -17.46
CA GLY A 185 -3.00 20.81 -17.74
C GLY A 185 -3.89 22.04 -17.56
N ALA A 186 -3.50 22.96 -16.69
CA ALA A 186 -4.06 24.28 -16.71
C ALA A 186 -3.74 24.83 -18.11
N GLU A 187 -4.70 24.72 -19.05
CA GLU A 187 -4.63 25.50 -20.28
C GLU A 187 -4.53 26.95 -19.84
N LEU A 188 -3.34 27.47 -20.05
CA LEU A 188 -3.10 28.91 -19.99
C LEU A 188 -4.03 29.56 -21.03
N THR A 189 -5.19 30.03 -20.58
CA THR A 189 -5.95 31.01 -21.33
C THR A 189 -5.11 32.28 -21.32
N SER A 190 -4.38 32.46 -22.40
CA SER A 190 -3.76 33.70 -22.82
C SER A 190 -4.81 34.75 -23.12
#